data_e36522eff236226e418081134a69642f
#
_entry.id   e36522eff236226e418081134a69642f
#
_cell.length_a   1.000
_cell.length_b   1.000
_cell.length_c   1.000
_cell.angle_alpha   90.00
_cell.angle_beta   90.00
_cell.angle_gamma   90.00
#
_symmetry.space_group_name_H-M   'P 1'
#
loop_
_entity.id
_entity.type
_entity.pdbx_description
1 polymer ?
#
loop_
_entity_poly.entity_id
_entity_poly.type
_entity_poly.pdbx_seq_one_letter_code
_entity_poly.pdbx_strand_id
1 'polypeptide(L)'
;MIQEDFRFYKPCKELQPYVRYYWVFKSNQPLNTLTFPIGCPQIIFHKQTPLYIPELGFSQSEFTVSGQVNYHSHLYADDNVEMIVAVFQPYALKAFLNLPISLLHNQEVSGYDLENKHLKRLAAQIFDCENTSLCINVIEQWLLSQIAGALTLKTEYNIKRITAVIRQLLIMPGTSVKELTSIACLSKKQFERLFNELVGANPKEYARIVRFQKSLKLLQHYPEDANQAQLAYQCGYADQSHFIREFKQFSGYTPLSLLNVCKPYSDLFNNPI
;
A
#
# COMPACT_ATOMS: atom_id res chain seq x y z
N MET A 1 10.50 -22.42 -18.54
CA MET A 1 9.04 -22.15 -18.46
C MET A 1 8.82 -21.35 -17.19
N ILE A 2 8.47 -20.07 -17.31
CA ILE A 2 8.14 -19.22 -16.14
C ILE A 2 6.70 -19.56 -15.83
N GLN A 3 6.42 -20.26 -14.73
CA GLN A 3 5.07 -20.44 -14.27
C GLN A 3 4.60 -19.18 -13.54
N GLU A 4 5.40 -18.67 -12.62
CA GLU A 4 5.17 -17.41 -11.91
C GLU A 4 6.52 -16.89 -11.41
N ASP A 5 6.78 -15.61 -11.61
CA ASP A 5 8.01 -14.92 -11.16
C ASP A 5 7.59 -13.67 -10.39
N PHE A 6 8.00 -13.62 -9.12
CA PHE A 6 7.72 -12.51 -8.23
C PHE A 6 9.03 -11.97 -7.65
N ARG A 7 9.30 -10.70 -7.86
CA ARG A 7 10.55 -10.07 -7.42
C ARG A 7 10.32 -8.73 -6.75
N PHE A 8 11.07 -8.50 -5.66
CA PHE A 8 11.16 -7.21 -5.00
C PHE A 8 12.45 -6.49 -5.35
N TYR A 9 12.35 -5.17 -5.47
CA TYR A 9 13.48 -4.28 -5.70
C TYR A 9 13.46 -3.15 -4.67
N LYS A 10 14.64 -2.87 -4.11
CA LYS A 10 14.82 -1.74 -3.19
C LYS A 10 14.98 -0.45 -3.98
N PRO A 11 14.37 0.67 -3.54
CA PRO A 11 14.63 1.96 -4.15
C PRO A 11 16.06 2.43 -3.87
N CYS A 12 16.60 3.29 -4.75
CA CYS A 12 17.84 3.98 -4.51
C CYS A 12 17.77 4.78 -3.20
N LYS A 13 18.93 5.12 -2.62
CA LYS A 13 19.02 5.70 -1.28
C LYS A 13 18.20 6.98 -1.12
N GLU A 14 18.19 7.81 -2.13
CA GLU A 14 17.48 9.09 -2.17
C GLU A 14 15.96 8.92 -2.15
N LEU A 15 15.45 7.81 -2.70
CA LEU A 15 14.02 7.50 -2.77
C LEU A 15 13.49 6.69 -1.57
N GLN A 16 14.33 6.09 -0.74
CA GLN A 16 13.89 5.31 0.42
C GLN A 16 12.97 6.05 1.40
N PRO A 17 13.09 7.39 1.60
CA PRO A 17 12.11 8.13 2.39
C PRO A 17 10.71 8.22 1.78
N TYR A 18 10.54 7.94 0.48
CA TYR A 18 9.30 8.11 -0.27
C TYR A 18 8.75 6.80 -0.82
N VAL A 19 9.63 5.94 -1.31
CA VAL A 19 9.29 4.63 -1.89
C VAL A 19 9.69 3.55 -0.91
N ARG A 20 8.76 2.64 -0.65
CA ARG A 20 9.01 1.53 0.26
C ARG A 20 9.76 0.41 -0.45
N TYR A 21 9.27 0.03 -1.64
CA TYR A 21 9.86 -0.95 -2.55
C TYR A 21 9.17 -0.88 -3.91
N TYR A 22 9.78 -1.51 -4.90
CA TYR A 22 9.10 -1.91 -6.13
C TYR A 22 8.88 -3.41 -6.09
N TRP A 23 7.83 -3.87 -6.74
CA TRP A 23 7.69 -5.29 -7.01
C TRP A 23 7.22 -5.52 -8.44
N VAL A 24 7.60 -6.67 -8.96
CA VAL A 24 7.29 -7.10 -10.32
C VAL A 24 6.73 -8.50 -10.24
N PHE A 25 5.62 -8.71 -10.92
CA PHE A 25 4.98 -10.00 -11.03
C PHE A 25 4.78 -10.35 -12.50
N LYS A 26 5.13 -11.59 -12.85
CA LYS A 26 4.89 -12.17 -14.17
C LYS A 26 4.29 -13.54 -14.00
N SER A 27 3.21 -13.82 -14.72
CA SER A 27 2.59 -15.13 -14.80
C SER A 27 2.12 -15.40 -16.23
N ASN A 28 2.29 -16.64 -16.67
CA ASN A 28 1.69 -17.16 -17.89
C ASN A 28 0.52 -18.09 -17.58
N GLN A 29 0.01 -18.05 -16.36
CA GLN A 29 -1.16 -18.79 -15.91
C GLN A 29 -2.24 -17.80 -15.46
N PRO A 30 -3.51 -18.19 -15.54
CA PRO A 30 -4.60 -17.39 -14.98
C PRO A 30 -4.34 -17.05 -13.50
N LEU A 31 -4.56 -15.81 -13.14
CA LEU A 31 -4.41 -15.33 -11.78
C LEU A 31 -5.76 -15.32 -11.06
N ASN A 32 -5.78 -15.88 -9.86
CA ASN A 32 -6.88 -15.73 -8.90
C ASN A 32 -6.26 -15.62 -7.52
N THR A 33 -6.16 -14.41 -7.00
CA THR A 33 -5.53 -14.15 -5.71
C THR A 33 -6.32 -13.15 -4.88
N LEU A 34 -6.07 -13.15 -3.58
CA LEU A 34 -6.69 -12.25 -2.61
C LEU A 34 -5.66 -11.21 -2.17
N THR A 35 -6.04 -9.95 -2.18
CA THR A 35 -5.22 -8.85 -1.69
C THR A 35 -5.86 -8.17 -0.49
N PHE A 36 -5.02 -7.54 0.35
CA PHE A 36 -5.39 -6.91 1.61
C PHE A 36 -4.88 -5.47 1.68
N PRO A 37 -5.51 -4.64 2.54
CA PRO A 37 -5.00 -3.30 2.82
C PRO A 37 -3.57 -3.32 3.34
N ILE A 38 -2.61 -2.77 2.60
CA ILE A 38 -1.19 -2.69 3.00
C ILE A 38 -0.82 -1.40 3.72
N GLY A 39 -1.74 -0.44 3.78
CA GLY A 39 -1.48 0.86 4.38
C GLY A 39 -0.52 1.75 3.58
N CYS A 40 -0.37 1.50 2.29
CA CYS A 40 0.52 2.20 1.39
C CYS A 40 -0.15 2.46 0.05
N PRO A 41 -0.07 3.67 -0.51
CA PRO A 41 -0.55 3.93 -1.86
C PRO A 41 0.42 3.35 -2.90
N GLN A 42 -0.09 3.10 -4.11
CA GLN A 42 0.66 2.42 -5.17
C GLN A 42 0.48 3.12 -6.53
N ILE A 43 1.48 2.99 -7.38
CA ILE A 43 1.39 3.22 -8.82
C ILE A 43 1.66 1.88 -9.50
N ILE A 44 0.73 1.45 -10.36
CA ILE A 44 0.69 0.13 -10.97
C ILE A 44 0.72 0.28 -12.49
N PHE A 45 1.60 -0.47 -13.13
CA PHE A 45 1.70 -0.57 -14.59
C PHE A 45 1.46 -2.03 -14.99
N HIS A 46 0.37 -2.30 -15.72
CA HIS A 46 0.10 -3.60 -16.30
C HIS A 46 0.64 -3.64 -17.73
N LYS A 47 1.74 -4.32 -17.94
CA LYS A 47 2.36 -4.48 -19.27
C LYS A 47 1.67 -5.56 -20.11
N GLN A 48 0.87 -6.39 -19.49
CA GLN A 48 0.00 -7.40 -20.06
C GLN A 48 -1.42 -7.20 -19.53
N THR A 49 -2.18 -8.27 -19.36
CA THR A 49 -3.59 -8.21 -18.94
C THR A 49 -3.79 -7.47 -17.62
N PRO A 50 -4.58 -6.39 -17.59
CA PRO A 50 -4.99 -5.74 -16.35
C PRO A 50 -5.86 -6.66 -15.49
N LEU A 51 -5.81 -6.45 -14.17
CA LEU A 51 -6.54 -7.29 -13.22
C LEU A 51 -7.99 -6.84 -13.08
N TYR A 52 -8.92 -7.79 -13.14
CA TYR A 52 -10.33 -7.58 -12.82
C TYR A 52 -10.54 -7.68 -11.30
N ILE A 53 -11.33 -6.77 -10.75
CA ILE A 53 -11.66 -6.70 -9.31
C ILE A 53 -13.18 -6.88 -9.15
N PRO A 54 -13.65 -8.09 -8.80
CA PRO A 54 -15.09 -8.38 -8.71
C PRO A 54 -15.83 -7.50 -7.71
N GLU A 55 -15.20 -7.18 -6.57
CA GLU A 55 -15.82 -6.35 -5.53
C GLU A 55 -16.09 -4.92 -6.02
N LEU A 56 -15.34 -4.46 -7.02
CA LEU A 56 -15.51 -3.14 -7.62
C LEU A 56 -16.26 -3.19 -8.95
N GLY A 57 -16.38 -4.37 -9.56
CA GLY A 57 -17.08 -4.59 -10.82
C GLY A 57 -16.37 -4.02 -12.06
N PHE A 58 -15.04 -3.76 -11.98
CA PHE A 58 -14.24 -3.27 -13.10
C PHE A 58 -12.83 -3.87 -13.14
N SER A 59 -12.19 -3.77 -14.30
CA SER A 59 -10.77 -4.06 -14.45
C SER A 59 -9.93 -2.80 -14.18
N GLN A 60 -8.79 -2.98 -13.54
CA GLN A 60 -7.80 -1.90 -13.40
C GLN A 60 -7.44 -1.33 -14.78
N SER A 61 -7.05 -0.08 -14.83
CA SER A 61 -6.41 0.49 -16.03
C SER A 61 -5.01 -0.10 -16.19
N GLU A 62 -4.49 -0.15 -17.41
CA GLU A 62 -3.08 -0.53 -17.64
C GLU A 62 -2.11 0.33 -16.84
N PHE A 63 -2.50 1.57 -16.55
CA PHE A 63 -1.82 2.48 -15.66
C PHE A 63 -2.77 2.94 -14.55
N THR A 64 -2.58 2.41 -13.36
CA THR A 64 -3.45 2.63 -12.20
C THR A 64 -2.71 3.34 -11.06
N VAL A 65 -3.38 4.28 -10.41
CA VAL A 65 -2.97 4.88 -9.15
C VAL A 65 -3.96 4.42 -8.07
N SER A 66 -3.47 3.64 -7.11
CA SER A 66 -4.25 3.16 -5.96
C SER A 66 -3.90 3.98 -4.73
N GLY A 67 -4.92 4.54 -4.07
CA GLY A 67 -4.78 5.24 -2.80
C GLY A 67 -4.70 4.29 -1.60
N GLN A 68 -5.00 4.82 -0.42
CA GLN A 68 -5.18 3.97 0.76
C GLN A 68 -6.52 3.24 0.65
N VAL A 69 -6.47 1.91 0.68
CA VAL A 69 -7.66 1.05 0.71
C VAL A 69 -7.86 0.44 2.09
N ASN A 70 -9.09 0.19 2.48
CA ASN A 70 -9.47 -0.40 3.77
C ASN A 70 -10.33 -1.67 3.61
N TYR A 71 -10.30 -2.29 2.44
CA TYR A 71 -11.02 -3.51 2.10
C TYR A 71 -10.08 -4.53 1.44
N HIS A 72 -10.47 -5.79 1.47
CA HIS A 72 -9.86 -6.85 0.68
C HIS A 72 -10.47 -6.89 -0.71
N SER A 73 -9.73 -7.41 -1.67
CA SER A 73 -10.24 -7.65 -3.03
C SER A 73 -9.68 -8.95 -3.59
N HIS A 74 -10.49 -9.62 -4.39
CA HIS A 74 -9.99 -10.63 -5.29
C HIS A 74 -9.46 -9.97 -6.56
N LEU A 75 -8.38 -10.52 -7.08
CA LEU A 75 -7.75 -10.09 -8.33
C LEU A 75 -7.77 -11.24 -9.30
N TYR A 76 -8.36 -11.03 -10.48
CA TYR A 76 -8.48 -12.03 -11.53
C TYR A 76 -7.83 -11.57 -12.82
N ALA A 77 -7.20 -12.50 -13.52
CA ALA A 77 -6.82 -12.37 -14.91
C ALA A 77 -6.87 -13.75 -15.57
N ASP A 78 -7.43 -13.83 -16.78
CA ASP A 78 -7.59 -15.08 -17.52
C ASP A 78 -6.39 -15.37 -18.44
N ASP A 79 -5.48 -14.41 -18.60
CA ASP A 79 -4.34 -14.47 -19.51
C ASP A 79 -3.07 -14.00 -18.80
N ASN A 80 -1.97 -13.95 -19.57
CA ASN A 80 -0.66 -13.52 -19.08
C ASN A 80 -0.72 -12.20 -18.31
N VAL A 81 -0.11 -12.19 -17.14
CA VAL A 81 0.04 -11.00 -16.30
C VAL A 81 1.50 -10.58 -16.26
N GLU A 82 1.77 -9.33 -16.55
CA GLU A 82 3.02 -8.69 -16.23
C GLU A 82 2.74 -7.32 -15.64
N MET A 83 3.15 -7.11 -14.40
CA MET A 83 2.92 -5.86 -13.69
C MET A 83 4.16 -5.38 -12.94
N ILE A 84 4.33 -4.07 -12.93
CA ILE A 84 5.36 -3.36 -12.20
C ILE A 84 4.66 -2.39 -11.26
N VAL A 85 4.97 -2.50 -9.98
CA VAL A 85 4.31 -1.69 -8.94
C VAL A 85 5.33 -0.94 -8.12
N ALA A 86 5.13 0.37 -8.01
CA ALA A 86 5.83 1.22 -7.06
C ALA A 86 4.95 1.40 -5.81
N VAL A 87 5.42 0.91 -4.67
CA VAL A 87 4.74 1.05 -3.38
C VAL A 87 5.38 2.18 -2.60
N PHE A 88 4.58 3.18 -2.27
CA PHE A 88 5.06 4.38 -1.59
C PHE A 88 4.99 4.25 -0.07
N GLN A 89 5.78 5.07 0.63
CA GLN A 89 5.54 5.29 2.05
C GLN A 89 4.14 5.91 2.23
N PRO A 90 3.44 5.64 3.34
CA PRO A 90 2.04 6.03 3.52
C PRO A 90 1.73 7.52 3.27
N TYR A 91 2.71 8.37 3.51
CA TYR A 91 2.63 9.83 3.42
C TYR A 91 3.25 10.42 2.15
N ALA A 92 3.83 9.58 1.27
CA ALA A 92 4.78 10.10 0.28
C ALA A 92 4.15 10.44 -1.07
N LEU A 93 3.03 9.82 -1.43
CA LEU A 93 2.45 9.99 -2.78
C LEU A 93 2.10 11.46 -3.09
N LYS A 94 1.75 12.26 -2.06
CA LYS A 94 1.50 13.69 -2.18
C LYS A 94 2.69 14.48 -2.75
N ALA A 95 3.93 14.01 -2.54
CA ALA A 95 5.12 14.68 -3.09
C ALA A 95 5.21 14.56 -4.63
N PHE A 96 4.51 13.61 -5.22
CA PHE A 96 4.54 13.28 -6.65
C PHE A 96 3.25 13.66 -7.38
N LEU A 97 2.14 13.74 -6.63
CA LEU A 97 0.83 14.08 -7.19
C LEU A 97 0.37 15.42 -6.60
N ASN A 98 0.03 16.35 -7.47
CA ASN A 98 -0.46 17.67 -7.06
C ASN A 98 -1.97 17.62 -6.72
N LEU A 99 -2.36 16.68 -5.84
CA LEU A 99 -3.74 16.55 -5.36
C LEU A 99 -3.74 16.09 -3.89
N PRO A 100 -4.79 16.38 -3.12
CA PRO A 100 -4.99 15.79 -1.79
C PRO A 100 -5.14 14.27 -1.91
N ILE A 101 -4.32 13.50 -1.16
CA ILE A 101 -4.35 12.03 -1.25
C ILE A 101 -5.67 11.46 -0.71
N SER A 102 -6.40 12.22 0.10
CA SER A 102 -7.76 11.88 0.54
C SER A 102 -8.76 11.68 -0.61
N LEU A 103 -8.53 12.26 -1.78
CA LEU A 103 -9.37 12.02 -2.98
C LEU A 103 -9.18 10.62 -3.55
N LEU A 104 -8.07 9.96 -3.22
CA LEU A 104 -7.77 8.60 -3.65
C LEU A 104 -8.14 7.56 -2.58
N HIS A 105 -8.79 7.96 -1.48
CA HIS A 105 -9.18 7.03 -0.41
C HIS A 105 -10.19 6.01 -0.93
N ASN A 106 -9.87 4.72 -0.78
CA ASN A 106 -10.66 3.61 -1.33
C ASN A 106 -10.91 3.71 -2.85
N GLN A 107 -9.98 4.34 -3.57
CA GLN A 107 -10.08 4.51 -5.02
C GLN A 107 -8.87 3.89 -5.71
N GLU A 108 -9.15 3.25 -6.83
CA GLU A 108 -8.19 2.88 -7.85
C GLU A 108 -8.58 3.63 -9.12
N VAL A 109 -7.78 4.61 -9.50
CA VAL A 109 -8.09 5.49 -10.62
C VAL A 109 -7.11 5.26 -11.77
N SER A 110 -7.58 5.46 -12.99
CA SER A 110 -6.68 5.49 -14.13
C SER A 110 -5.68 6.65 -13.96
N GLY A 111 -4.39 6.36 -14.06
CA GLY A 111 -3.37 7.39 -14.04
C GLY A 111 -3.50 8.37 -15.22
N TYR A 112 -4.18 7.97 -16.28
CA TYR A 112 -4.48 8.85 -17.43
C TYR A 112 -5.54 9.91 -17.11
N ASP A 113 -6.41 9.66 -16.12
CA ASP A 113 -7.43 10.63 -15.70
C ASP A 113 -6.85 11.72 -14.80
N LEU A 114 -5.63 11.49 -14.26
CA LEU A 114 -4.93 12.52 -13.51
C LEU A 114 -4.36 13.57 -14.47
N GLU A 115 -4.61 14.85 -14.17
CA GLU A 115 -4.09 16.00 -14.96
C GLU A 115 -2.58 16.20 -14.72
N ASN A 116 -1.77 15.16 -14.98
CA ASN A 116 -0.33 15.17 -14.81
C ASN A 116 0.38 14.66 -16.06
N LYS A 117 0.84 15.59 -16.91
CA LYS A 117 1.53 15.27 -18.17
C LYS A 117 2.84 14.48 -17.95
N HIS A 118 3.54 14.72 -16.84
CA HIS A 118 4.79 14.01 -16.53
C HIS A 118 4.52 12.54 -16.17
N LEU A 119 3.40 12.29 -15.47
CA LEU A 119 2.98 10.95 -15.10
C LEU A 119 2.53 10.14 -16.34
N LYS A 120 1.79 10.77 -17.24
CA LYS A 120 1.40 10.15 -18.54
C LYS A 120 2.61 9.82 -19.40
N ARG A 121 3.61 10.70 -19.43
CA ARG A 121 4.87 10.45 -20.14
C ARG A 121 5.66 9.30 -19.51
N LEU A 122 5.68 9.21 -18.19
CA LEU A 122 6.28 8.07 -17.49
C LEU A 122 5.62 6.77 -17.92
N ALA A 123 4.29 6.69 -17.93
CA ALA A 123 3.56 5.50 -18.35
C ALA A 123 3.96 5.06 -19.77
N ALA A 124 3.97 5.99 -20.73
CA ALA A 124 4.41 5.70 -22.10
C ALA A 124 5.83 5.11 -22.13
N GLN A 125 6.79 5.68 -21.39
CA GLN A 125 8.15 5.17 -21.30
C GLN A 125 8.22 3.75 -20.70
N ILE A 126 7.37 3.46 -19.70
CA ILE A 126 7.33 2.13 -19.07
C ILE A 126 6.77 1.08 -20.05
N PHE A 127 5.73 1.44 -20.81
CA PHE A 127 5.15 0.50 -21.78
C PHE A 127 6.08 0.23 -22.97
N ASP A 128 6.91 1.19 -23.36
CA ASP A 128 7.93 1.02 -24.39
C ASP A 128 9.17 0.23 -23.91
N CYS A 129 9.38 0.10 -22.58
CA CYS A 129 10.51 -0.62 -22.03
C CYS A 129 10.31 -2.14 -22.10
N GLU A 130 11.26 -2.88 -22.67
CA GLU A 130 11.23 -4.36 -22.71
C GLU A 130 11.78 -4.99 -21.42
N ASN A 131 12.68 -4.30 -20.73
CA ASN A 131 13.42 -4.84 -19.59
C ASN A 131 12.93 -4.25 -18.25
N THR A 132 12.60 -5.12 -17.31
CA THR A 132 12.14 -4.75 -15.97
C THR A 132 13.08 -3.79 -15.23
N SER A 133 14.41 -4.03 -15.30
CA SER A 133 15.37 -3.15 -14.62
C SER A 133 15.40 -1.76 -15.24
N LEU A 134 15.24 -1.64 -16.55
CA LEU A 134 15.10 -0.34 -17.23
C LEU A 134 13.80 0.36 -16.79
N CYS A 135 12.69 -0.36 -16.68
CA CYS A 135 11.45 0.20 -16.19
C CYS A 135 11.60 0.80 -14.78
N ILE A 136 12.26 0.07 -13.86
CA ILE A 136 12.50 0.57 -12.50
C ILE A 136 13.39 1.83 -12.54
N ASN A 137 14.45 1.81 -13.34
CA ASN A 137 15.32 2.98 -13.50
C ASN A 137 14.56 4.19 -14.05
N VAL A 138 13.66 4.01 -15.02
CA VAL A 138 12.81 5.08 -15.56
C VAL A 138 11.88 5.64 -14.48
N ILE A 139 11.27 4.77 -13.68
CA ILE A 139 10.45 5.20 -12.52
C ILE A 139 11.30 6.01 -11.54
N GLU A 140 12.48 5.54 -11.17
CA GLU A 140 13.38 6.24 -10.25
C GLU A 140 13.83 7.60 -10.76
N GLN A 141 14.23 7.70 -12.03
CA GLN A 141 14.62 8.96 -12.64
C GLN A 141 13.46 9.97 -12.63
N TRP A 142 12.24 9.51 -12.95
CA TRP A 142 11.07 10.36 -12.86
C TRP A 142 10.84 10.83 -11.42
N LEU A 143 10.83 9.93 -10.43
CA LEU A 143 10.63 10.27 -9.02
C LEU A 143 11.67 11.27 -8.51
N LEU A 144 12.95 11.06 -8.83
CA LEU A 144 14.05 11.97 -8.46
C LEU A 144 13.85 13.35 -9.07
N SER A 145 13.41 13.43 -10.33
CA SER A 145 13.14 14.70 -10.99
C SER A 145 12.00 15.49 -10.32
N GLN A 146 10.97 14.76 -9.82
CA GLN A 146 9.85 15.40 -9.11
C GLN A 146 10.29 15.95 -7.74
N ILE A 147 11.10 15.21 -6.99
CA ILE A 147 11.58 15.63 -5.68
C ILE A 147 12.44 16.92 -5.79
N ALA A 148 13.30 16.98 -6.79
CA ALA A 148 14.18 18.14 -7.01
C ALA A 148 13.40 19.46 -7.27
N GLY A 149 12.17 19.37 -7.80
CA GLY A 149 11.36 20.54 -8.18
C GLY A 149 10.21 20.89 -7.22
N ALA A 150 9.77 19.96 -6.34
CA ALA A 150 8.46 20.06 -5.72
C ALA A 150 8.46 20.28 -4.19
N LEU A 151 9.57 20.06 -3.49
CA LEU A 151 9.57 20.11 -2.02
C LEU A 151 9.83 21.53 -1.50
N THR A 152 8.76 22.22 -1.15
CA THR A 152 8.89 23.41 -0.30
C THR A 152 9.31 23.00 1.12
N LEU A 153 10.04 23.86 1.84
CA LEU A 153 10.41 23.66 3.26
C LEU A 153 9.20 23.27 4.13
N LYS A 154 8.03 23.86 3.84
CA LYS A 154 6.78 23.57 4.54
C LYS A 154 6.31 22.12 4.29
N THR A 155 6.36 21.66 3.05
CA THR A 155 5.97 20.29 2.68
C THR A 155 6.89 19.26 3.33
N GLU A 156 8.19 19.51 3.28
CA GLU A 156 9.19 18.64 3.91
C GLU A 156 8.98 18.54 5.43
N TYR A 157 8.72 19.67 6.10
CA TYR A 157 8.45 19.69 7.53
C TYR A 157 7.17 18.93 7.90
N ASN A 158 6.13 19.06 7.10
CA ASN A 158 4.89 18.33 7.29
C ASN A 158 5.07 16.82 7.09
N ILE A 159 5.83 16.40 6.08
CA ILE A 159 6.19 14.99 5.86
C ILE A 159 6.95 14.45 7.08
N LYS A 160 7.95 15.17 7.61
CA LYS A 160 8.70 14.74 8.82
C LYS A 160 7.79 14.53 10.03
N ARG A 161 6.81 15.40 10.26
CA ARG A 161 5.81 15.25 11.34
C ARG A 161 4.98 13.98 11.18
N ILE A 162 4.43 13.75 9.98
CA ILE A 162 3.60 12.57 9.73
C ILE A 162 4.45 11.30 9.71
N THR A 163 5.68 11.34 9.25
CA THR A 163 6.63 10.21 9.36
C THR A 163 6.84 9.79 10.81
N ALA A 164 7.02 10.74 11.73
CA ALA A 164 7.17 10.43 13.15
C ALA A 164 5.91 9.75 13.73
N VAL A 165 4.73 10.23 13.34
CA VAL A 165 3.44 9.63 13.73
C VAL A 165 3.28 8.21 13.17
N ILE A 166 3.60 8.01 11.90
CA ILE A 166 3.53 6.68 11.25
C ILE A 166 4.48 5.69 11.96
N ARG A 167 5.71 6.10 12.25
CA ARG A 167 6.68 5.27 13.00
C ARG A 167 6.12 4.87 14.36
N GLN A 168 5.51 5.80 15.08
CA GLN A 168 4.86 5.49 16.37
C GLN A 168 3.74 4.48 16.21
N LEU A 169 2.87 4.64 15.21
CA LEU A 169 1.78 3.70 14.94
C LEU A 169 2.26 2.30 14.54
N LEU A 170 3.36 2.20 13.81
CA LEU A 170 3.97 0.91 13.45
C LEU A 170 4.50 0.16 14.69
N ILE A 171 5.02 0.89 15.69
CA ILE A 171 5.50 0.31 16.96
C ILE A 171 4.30 0.01 17.87
N MET A 172 3.43 0.99 18.09
CA MET A 172 2.29 0.94 19.00
C MET A 172 0.99 1.39 18.30
N PRO A 173 0.29 0.50 17.59
CA PRO A 173 -0.93 0.86 16.86
C PRO A 173 -2.07 1.39 17.74
N GLY A 174 -2.02 1.10 19.05
CA GLY A 174 -2.99 1.58 20.04
C GLY A 174 -2.72 3.00 20.57
N THR A 175 -1.68 3.70 20.07
CA THR A 175 -1.35 5.06 20.49
C THR A 175 -2.54 6.00 20.31
N SER A 176 -2.90 6.74 21.35
CA SER A 176 -4.05 7.64 21.35
C SER A 176 -3.86 8.83 20.39
N VAL A 177 -4.97 9.34 19.84
CA VAL A 177 -4.92 10.55 18.99
C VAL A 177 -4.29 11.73 19.72
N LYS A 178 -4.47 11.85 21.04
CA LYS A 178 -3.85 12.89 21.85
C LYS A 178 -2.32 12.78 21.84
N GLU A 179 -1.78 11.59 21.99
CA GLU A 179 -0.33 11.36 21.93
C GLU A 179 0.21 11.61 20.51
N LEU A 180 -0.52 11.15 19.48
CA LEU A 180 -0.13 11.39 18.08
C LEU A 180 -0.08 12.90 17.75
N THR A 181 -1.02 13.69 18.28
CA THR A 181 -1.00 15.16 18.10
C THR A 181 0.19 15.80 18.78
N SER A 182 0.59 15.30 19.94
CA SER A 182 1.80 15.75 20.64
C SER A 182 3.07 15.44 19.85
N ILE A 183 3.18 14.22 19.29
CA ILE A 183 4.29 13.81 18.42
C ILE A 183 4.38 14.71 17.18
N ALA A 184 3.23 15.02 16.56
CA ALA A 184 3.17 15.87 15.39
C ALA A 184 3.40 17.38 15.72
N CYS A 185 3.37 17.77 16.98
CA CYS A 185 3.36 19.17 17.44
C CYS A 185 2.27 19.99 16.74
N LEU A 186 1.02 19.46 16.71
CA LEU A 186 -0.14 20.08 16.06
C LEU A 186 -1.36 20.02 16.98
N SER A 187 -2.28 21.00 16.79
CA SER A 187 -3.63 20.84 17.36
C SER A 187 -4.35 19.67 16.71
N LYS A 188 -5.34 19.08 17.39
CA LYS A 188 -6.09 17.92 16.87
C LYS A 188 -6.66 18.17 15.47
N LYS A 189 -7.29 19.32 15.25
CA LYS A 189 -7.87 19.69 13.95
C LYS A 189 -6.82 19.81 12.84
N GLN A 190 -5.67 20.44 13.15
CA GLN A 190 -4.56 20.55 12.19
C GLN A 190 -3.95 19.18 11.88
N PHE A 191 -3.77 18.34 12.89
CA PHE A 191 -3.24 17.00 12.74
C PHE A 191 -4.12 16.13 11.87
N GLU A 192 -5.42 16.01 12.19
CA GLU A 192 -6.36 15.19 11.42
C GLU A 192 -6.45 15.64 9.96
N ARG A 193 -6.46 16.97 9.71
CA ARG A 193 -6.44 17.50 8.35
C ARG A 193 -5.16 17.14 7.61
N LEU A 194 -3.99 17.39 8.24
CA LEU A 194 -2.70 17.11 7.61
C LEU A 194 -2.49 15.61 7.37
N PHE A 195 -2.87 14.78 8.32
CA PHE A 195 -2.78 13.33 8.19
C PHE A 195 -3.63 12.83 7.02
N ASN A 196 -4.88 13.28 6.93
CA ASN A 196 -5.78 12.93 5.84
C ASN A 196 -5.28 13.44 4.48
N GLU A 197 -4.72 14.65 4.42
CA GLU A 197 -4.14 15.22 3.20
C GLU A 197 -2.94 14.41 2.68
N LEU A 198 -2.05 13.95 3.56
CA LEU A 198 -0.82 13.25 3.18
C LEU A 198 -1.00 11.74 3.07
N VAL A 199 -1.78 11.12 3.95
CA VAL A 199 -1.95 9.67 4.03
C VAL A 199 -3.18 9.18 3.26
N GLY A 200 -4.20 10.01 3.13
CA GLY A 200 -5.45 9.66 2.44
C GLY A 200 -6.47 8.94 3.32
N ALA A 201 -6.15 8.68 4.59
CA ALA A 201 -7.06 8.06 5.55
C ALA A 201 -7.03 8.85 6.87
N ASN A 202 -8.00 8.67 7.75
CA ASN A 202 -7.90 9.26 9.08
C ASN A 202 -6.96 8.45 10.00
N PRO A 203 -6.39 9.06 11.06
CA PRO A 203 -5.39 8.41 11.91
C PRO A 203 -5.89 7.11 12.58
N LYS A 204 -7.16 7.04 12.96
CA LYS A 204 -7.74 5.85 13.60
C LYS A 204 -7.89 4.70 12.60
N GLU A 205 -8.34 5.00 11.41
CA GLU A 205 -8.48 4.02 10.34
C GLU A 205 -7.11 3.47 9.92
N TYR A 206 -6.13 4.34 9.74
CA TYR A 206 -4.77 3.92 9.45
C TYR A 206 -4.18 3.03 10.56
N ALA A 207 -4.41 3.37 11.84
CA ALA A 207 -3.99 2.54 12.96
C ALA A 207 -4.63 1.14 12.94
N ARG A 208 -5.89 1.02 12.49
CA ARG A 208 -6.58 -0.27 12.30
C ARG A 208 -5.91 -1.10 11.20
N ILE A 209 -5.55 -0.48 10.07
CA ILE A 209 -4.80 -1.16 8.98
C ILE A 209 -3.45 -1.65 9.51
N VAL A 210 -2.73 -0.83 10.29
CA VAL A 210 -1.44 -1.23 10.89
C VAL A 210 -1.61 -2.43 11.84
N ARG A 211 -2.66 -2.44 12.70
CA ARG A 211 -2.95 -3.61 13.56
C ARG A 211 -3.23 -4.87 12.73
N PHE A 212 -4.05 -4.73 11.71
CA PHE A 212 -4.36 -5.82 10.79
C PHE A 212 -3.10 -6.37 10.12
N GLN A 213 -2.25 -5.51 9.55
CA GLN A 213 -0.98 -5.90 8.95
C GLN A 213 -0.04 -6.61 9.94
N LYS A 214 0.03 -6.11 11.18
CA LYS A 214 0.78 -6.76 12.25
C LYS A 214 0.23 -8.15 12.56
N SER A 215 -1.10 -8.29 12.58
CA SER A 215 -1.75 -9.57 12.85
C SER A 215 -1.53 -10.59 11.73
N LEU A 216 -1.58 -10.17 10.46
CA LEU A 216 -1.23 -11.01 9.31
C LEU A 216 0.19 -11.54 9.43
N LYS A 217 1.15 -10.66 9.69
CA LYS A 217 2.56 -11.03 9.83
C LYS A 217 2.80 -12.02 10.98
N LEU A 218 2.14 -11.83 12.12
CA LEU A 218 2.25 -12.75 13.24
C LEU A 218 1.56 -14.08 12.93
N LEU A 219 0.39 -14.04 12.29
CA LEU A 219 -0.41 -15.23 11.97
C LEU A 219 0.34 -16.21 11.05
N GLN A 220 1.17 -15.73 10.12
CA GLN A 220 1.99 -16.56 9.23
C GLN A 220 2.98 -17.48 9.98
N HIS A 221 3.40 -17.09 11.18
CA HIS A 221 4.36 -17.81 11.99
C HIS A 221 3.72 -18.37 13.28
N TYR A 222 2.39 -18.34 13.36
CA TYR A 222 1.67 -18.72 14.57
C TYR A 222 1.34 -20.21 14.55
N PRO A 223 1.63 -20.96 15.62
CA PRO A 223 1.25 -22.36 15.70
C PRO A 223 -0.27 -22.55 15.61
N GLU A 224 -0.73 -23.64 14.98
CA GLU A 224 -2.16 -23.90 14.77
C GLU A 224 -2.96 -24.00 16.08
N ASP A 225 -2.32 -24.44 17.13
CA ASP A 225 -2.87 -24.59 18.49
C ASP A 225 -2.73 -23.35 19.38
N ALA A 226 -2.19 -22.27 18.86
CA ALA A 226 -1.88 -21.10 19.63
C ALA A 226 -3.11 -20.26 20.00
N ASN A 227 -3.04 -19.64 21.19
CA ASN A 227 -4.13 -18.89 21.79
C ASN A 227 -4.41 -17.57 21.03
N GLN A 228 -5.51 -17.49 20.30
CA GLN A 228 -5.93 -16.29 19.57
C GLN A 228 -6.10 -15.04 20.46
N ALA A 229 -6.42 -15.20 21.74
CA ALA A 229 -6.51 -14.06 22.66
C ALA A 229 -5.13 -13.45 22.89
N GLN A 230 -4.07 -14.26 22.94
CA GLN A 230 -2.70 -13.79 23.06
C GLN A 230 -2.25 -13.05 21.78
N LEU A 231 -2.61 -13.58 20.60
CA LEU A 231 -2.36 -12.91 19.32
C LEU A 231 -3.06 -11.55 19.25
N ALA A 232 -4.34 -11.50 19.64
CA ALA A 232 -5.12 -10.26 19.71
C ALA A 232 -4.41 -9.21 20.58
N TYR A 233 -3.98 -9.58 21.76
CA TYR A 233 -3.28 -8.69 22.69
C TYR A 233 -1.94 -8.19 22.12
N GLN A 234 -1.14 -9.07 21.53
CA GLN A 234 0.14 -8.70 20.88
C GLN A 234 -0.04 -7.72 19.72
N CYS A 235 -1.18 -7.77 19.03
CA CYS A 235 -1.52 -6.85 17.95
C CYS A 235 -2.13 -5.54 18.44
N GLY A 236 -2.39 -5.39 19.75
CA GLY A 236 -2.96 -4.17 20.33
C GLY A 236 -4.49 -4.09 20.22
N TYR A 237 -5.18 -5.24 20.17
CA TYR A 237 -6.64 -5.31 20.30
C TYR A 237 -7.05 -5.41 21.77
N ALA A 238 -8.25 -4.90 22.09
CA ALA A 238 -8.77 -4.92 23.45
C ALA A 238 -9.14 -6.35 23.90
N ASP A 239 -9.67 -7.16 22.98
CA ASP A 239 -10.08 -8.54 23.21
C ASP A 239 -10.08 -9.35 21.90
N GLN A 240 -10.26 -10.67 22.02
CA GLN A 240 -10.30 -11.60 20.89
C GLN A 240 -11.49 -11.34 19.94
N SER A 241 -12.63 -10.96 20.47
CA SER A 241 -13.82 -10.72 19.66
C SER A 241 -13.67 -9.49 18.79
N HIS A 242 -13.05 -8.42 19.33
CA HIS A 242 -12.67 -7.23 18.58
C HIS A 242 -11.66 -7.58 17.48
N PHE A 243 -10.64 -8.37 17.80
CA PHE A 243 -9.65 -8.85 16.84
C PHE A 243 -10.30 -9.59 15.68
N ILE A 244 -11.10 -10.65 15.94
CA ILE A 244 -11.73 -11.47 14.91
C ILE A 244 -12.64 -10.63 14.01
N ARG A 245 -13.43 -9.72 14.59
CA ARG A 245 -14.34 -8.84 13.83
C ARG A 245 -13.58 -7.89 12.91
N GLU A 246 -12.54 -7.20 13.42
CA GLU A 246 -11.74 -6.27 12.63
C GLU A 246 -10.91 -7.01 11.56
N PHE A 247 -10.34 -8.16 11.91
CA PHE A 247 -9.61 -9.00 10.97
C PHE A 247 -10.50 -9.47 9.82
N LYS A 248 -11.72 -9.95 10.12
CA LYS A 248 -12.69 -10.37 9.10
C LYS A 248 -13.14 -9.20 8.22
N GLN A 249 -13.26 -7.98 8.77
CA GLN A 249 -13.59 -6.80 7.99
C GLN A 249 -12.53 -6.50 6.91
N PHE A 250 -11.24 -6.66 7.23
CA PHE A 250 -10.15 -6.36 6.31
C PHE A 250 -9.77 -7.53 5.39
N SER A 251 -10.06 -8.76 5.76
CA SER A 251 -9.65 -9.94 4.99
C SER A 251 -10.80 -10.72 4.36
N GLY A 252 -12.04 -10.49 4.79
CA GLY A 252 -13.19 -11.34 4.47
C GLY A 252 -13.27 -12.63 5.28
N TYR A 253 -12.20 -13.02 5.97
CA TYR A 253 -12.03 -14.30 6.65
C TYR A 253 -11.75 -14.11 8.14
N THR A 254 -12.03 -15.16 8.93
CA THR A 254 -11.48 -15.22 10.30
C THR A 254 -9.97 -15.52 10.25
N PRO A 255 -9.19 -15.19 11.31
CA PRO A 255 -7.76 -15.47 11.32
C PRO A 255 -7.42 -16.93 10.96
N LEU A 256 -8.11 -17.90 11.55
CA LEU A 256 -7.85 -19.32 11.28
C LEU A 256 -8.34 -19.76 9.89
N SER A 257 -9.49 -19.25 9.43
CA SER A 257 -9.98 -19.62 8.09
C SER A 257 -9.09 -19.04 6.98
N LEU A 258 -8.44 -17.92 7.20
CA LEU A 258 -7.53 -17.34 6.24
C LEU A 258 -6.31 -18.24 5.98
N LEU A 259 -5.76 -18.90 7.00
CA LEU A 259 -4.62 -19.82 6.85
C LEU A 259 -4.93 -20.98 5.89
N ASN A 260 -6.20 -21.41 5.81
CA ASN A 260 -6.62 -22.47 4.91
C ASN A 260 -6.87 -22.01 3.46
N VAL A 261 -7.05 -20.71 3.25
CA VAL A 261 -7.42 -20.11 1.95
C VAL A 261 -6.24 -19.38 1.31
N CYS A 262 -5.33 -18.83 2.11
CA CYS A 262 -4.18 -18.09 1.62
C CYS A 262 -3.24 -18.99 0.81
N LYS A 263 -3.17 -18.70 -0.48
CA LYS A 263 -2.07 -19.18 -1.31
C LYS A 263 -0.82 -18.35 -1.06
N PRO A 264 0.39 -18.86 -1.39
CA PRO A 264 1.67 -18.17 -1.16
C PRO A 264 1.73 -16.71 -1.64
N TYR A 265 0.91 -16.35 -2.63
CA TYR A 265 0.93 -15.00 -3.25
C TYR A 265 0.29 -13.91 -2.40
N SER A 266 -0.70 -14.22 -1.56
CA SER A 266 -1.24 -13.23 -0.63
C SER A 266 -0.20 -12.77 0.40
N ASP A 267 0.76 -13.64 0.72
CA ASP A 267 1.85 -13.34 1.64
C ASP A 267 2.87 -12.38 1.03
N LEU A 268 3.05 -12.44 -0.30
CA LEU A 268 3.99 -11.59 -1.03
C LEU A 268 3.55 -10.13 -1.09
N PHE A 269 2.24 -9.85 -1.09
CA PHE A 269 1.72 -8.48 -1.02
C PHE A 269 1.87 -7.84 0.36
N ASN A 270 2.14 -8.65 1.39
CA ASN A 270 2.15 -8.21 2.78
C ASN A 270 3.54 -8.15 3.41
N ASN A 271 4.56 -8.72 2.81
CA ASN A 271 5.87 -8.78 3.42
C ASN A 271 7.02 -8.46 2.47
N PRO A 272 7.22 -7.21 2.17
CA PRO A 272 8.45 -6.81 1.51
C PRO A 272 9.55 -6.61 2.55
N ILE A 273 10.56 -7.44 2.48
CA ILE A 273 11.92 -7.19 3.01
C ILE A 273 11.97 -6.59 4.41
#